data_2a364ac0d256567e33492f07ed55f501
#
_entry.id   2a364ac0d256567e33492f07ed55f501
#
_cell.length_a   1.000
_cell.length_b   1.000
_cell.length_c   1.000
_cell.angle_alpha   90.00
_cell.angle_beta   90.00
_cell.angle_gamma   90.00
#
_symmetry.space_group_name_H-M   'P 1'
#
loop_
_entity.id
_entity.type
_entity.pdbx_description
1 polymer ?
#
loop_
_entity_poly.entity_id
_entity_poly.type
_entity_poly.pdbx_seq_one_letter_code
_entity_poly.pdbx_strand_id
1 'polypeptide(L)'
;MDCDFFAFSGHKMYGPTGIGVLYGKEEWLDKLPPYQGGGEMIDKVTWEKTTFERLPFKFEAGTPDYIATHGLAKAIDYIESLGFDAIQQHEQELTRYCMEQLMTIPDMHIYGPNLTIGTVPSVRDAVVSFNVGSIHHLDMGTLLDRLGIAVRTGHHCAQPLMDRLGISGTVRASFALYNTKEEIDILVAGIRRVSQMF
;
A
#
# COMPACT_ATOMS: atom_id res chain seq x y z
N MET A 1 -18.13 0.74 0.73
CA MET A 1 -17.97 -0.26 -0.34
C MET A 1 -19.00 -1.36 -0.11
N ASP A 2 -19.66 -1.85 -1.14
CA ASP A 2 -20.54 -3.02 -1.03
C ASP A 2 -19.86 -4.23 -1.69
N CYS A 3 -18.67 -4.58 -1.21
CA CYS A 3 -17.92 -5.76 -1.68
C CYS A 3 -18.32 -7.00 -0.88
N ASP A 4 -18.24 -8.16 -1.51
CA ASP A 4 -18.51 -9.43 -0.85
C ASP A 4 -17.38 -9.85 0.08
N PHE A 5 -16.13 -9.58 -0.34
CA PHE A 5 -14.93 -9.81 0.45
C PHE A 5 -13.96 -8.64 0.33
N PHE A 6 -13.26 -8.34 1.43
CA PHE A 6 -12.17 -7.36 1.45
C PHE A 6 -11.07 -7.82 2.41
N ALA A 7 -9.83 -7.84 1.95
CA ALA A 7 -8.69 -8.24 2.75
C ALA A 7 -7.64 -7.12 2.83
N PHE A 8 -7.08 -6.90 4.01
CA PHE A 8 -6.01 -5.92 4.19
C PHE A 8 -5.01 -6.36 5.26
N SER A 9 -3.80 -5.79 5.18
CA SER A 9 -2.72 -6.05 6.12
C SER A 9 -2.51 -4.87 7.05
N GLY A 10 -2.39 -5.11 8.35
CA GLY A 10 -2.25 -4.08 9.36
C GLY A 10 -1.06 -3.14 9.13
N HIS A 11 0.09 -3.68 8.70
CA HIS A 11 1.30 -2.89 8.43
C HIS A 11 1.19 -1.89 7.26
N LYS A 12 0.10 -1.96 6.47
CA LYS A 12 -0.18 -0.98 5.39
C LYS A 12 -1.10 0.16 5.84
N MET A 13 -1.50 0.15 7.10
CA MET A 13 -2.34 1.19 7.70
C MET A 13 -1.84 1.56 9.11
N TYR A 14 -0.53 1.74 9.23
CA TYR A 14 0.17 2.15 10.47
C TYR A 14 0.09 1.14 11.62
N GLY A 15 -0.47 -0.05 11.39
CA GLY A 15 -0.55 -1.13 12.36
C GLY A 15 0.70 -2.03 12.36
N PRO A 16 0.75 -3.02 13.27
CA PRO A 16 1.85 -3.97 13.35
C PRO A 16 1.95 -4.87 12.12
N THR A 17 3.12 -5.47 11.94
CA THR A 17 3.31 -6.63 11.06
C THR A 17 2.67 -7.88 11.67
N GLY A 18 2.40 -8.89 10.83
CA GLY A 18 1.87 -10.18 11.30
C GLY A 18 0.37 -10.24 11.50
N ILE A 19 -0.36 -9.11 11.40
CA ILE A 19 -1.82 -9.04 11.51
C ILE A 19 -2.44 -8.58 10.20
N GLY A 20 -3.59 -9.15 9.87
CA GLY A 20 -4.44 -8.76 8.77
C GLY A 20 -5.90 -9.10 9.05
N VAL A 21 -6.79 -8.56 8.25
CA VAL A 21 -8.23 -8.76 8.38
C VAL A 21 -8.81 -9.23 7.07
N LEU A 22 -9.69 -10.20 7.13
CA LEU A 22 -10.62 -10.56 6.05
C LEU A 22 -12.03 -10.14 6.48
N TYR A 23 -12.59 -9.18 5.76
CA TYR A 23 -14.01 -8.90 5.79
C TYR A 23 -14.73 -9.79 4.79
N GLY A 24 -15.91 -10.28 5.16
CA GLY A 24 -16.81 -10.99 4.25
C GLY A 24 -18.26 -10.77 4.66
N LYS A 25 -19.17 -10.73 3.67
CA LYS A 25 -20.60 -10.77 3.95
C LYS A 25 -20.95 -12.09 4.67
N GLU A 26 -21.74 -12.01 5.72
CA GLU A 26 -22.07 -13.14 6.58
C GLU A 26 -22.61 -14.35 5.79
N GLU A 27 -23.49 -14.11 4.82
CA GLU A 27 -24.06 -15.16 3.96
C GLU A 27 -23.02 -15.99 3.18
N TRP A 28 -21.87 -15.37 2.83
CA TRP A 28 -20.78 -16.07 2.15
C TRP A 28 -19.86 -16.76 3.15
N LEU A 29 -19.55 -16.11 4.27
CA LEU A 29 -18.73 -16.70 5.31
C LEU A 29 -19.41 -17.95 5.90
N ASP A 30 -20.72 -17.95 6.05
CA ASP A 30 -21.46 -19.14 6.51
C ASP A 30 -21.37 -20.31 5.54
N LYS A 31 -21.39 -20.06 4.23
CA LYS A 31 -21.31 -21.10 3.21
C LYS A 31 -19.91 -21.65 3.01
N LEU A 32 -18.87 -20.83 3.24
CA LEU A 32 -17.49 -21.25 3.04
C LEU A 32 -17.04 -22.25 4.11
N PRO A 33 -16.24 -23.27 3.75
CA PRO A 33 -15.57 -24.10 4.74
C PRO A 33 -14.50 -23.29 5.48
N PRO A 34 -14.12 -23.68 6.71
CA PRO A 34 -12.96 -23.10 7.38
C PRO A 34 -11.70 -23.28 6.53
N TYR A 35 -10.81 -22.30 6.59
CA TYR A 35 -9.52 -22.34 5.87
C TYR A 35 -8.49 -23.22 6.60
N GLN A 36 -8.47 -23.14 7.92
CA GLN A 36 -7.56 -23.90 8.80
C GLN A 36 -8.36 -24.62 9.88
N GLY A 37 -7.79 -25.72 10.42
CA GLY A 37 -8.30 -26.40 11.60
C GLY A 37 -7.41 -26.11 12.80
N GLY A 38 -8.01 -26.02 13.99
CA GLY A 38 -7.29 -25.80 15.24
C GLY A 38 -8.21 -25.62 16.43
N GLY A 39 -7.68 -25.26 17.57
CA GLY A 39 -8.48 -24.87 18.74
C GLY A 39 -9.34 -23.65 18.47
N GLU A 40 -10.30 -23.39 19.33
CA GLU A 40 -11.25 -22.26 19.33
C GLU A 40 -12.27 -22.26 18.16
N MET A 41 -11.90 -22.77 16.97
CA MET A 41 -12.75 -22.74 15.76
C MET A 41 -13.64 -23.97 15.59
N ILE A 42 -13.48 -24.99 16.43
CA ILE A 42 -14.26 -26.22 16.42
C ILE A 42 -15.33 -26.20 17.53
N ASP A 43 -16.54 -26.70 17.21
CA ASP A 43 -17.58 -26.99 18.19
C ASP A 43 -17.41 -28.44 18.69
N LYS A 44 -17.41 -29.44 17.78
CA LYS A 44 -17.26 -30.86 18.13
C LYS A 44 -16.46 -31.61 17.08
N VAL A 45 -15.57 -32.50 17.55
CA VAL A 45 -14.80 -33.42 16.69
C VAL A 45 -15.15 -34.85 17.06
N THR A 46 -15.52 -35.65 16.06
CA THR A 46 -15.69 -37.12 16.16
C THR A 46 -14.89 -37.77 15.03
N TRP A 47 -14.84 -39.11 15.05
CA TRP A 47 -14.22 -39.85 13.96
C TRP A 47 -14.94 -39.70 12.61
N GLU A 48 -16.24 -39.43 12.64
CA GLU A 48 -17.09 -39.37 11.46
C GLU A 48 -17.30 -37.94 10.98
N LYS A 49 -17.23 -36.93 11.89
CA LYS A 49 -17.60 -35.56 11.57
C LYS A 49 -16.96 -34.54 12.52
N THR A 50 -16.60 -33.41 11.95
CA THR A 50 -16.25 -32.19 12.68
C THR A 50 -17.33 -31.13 12.46
N THR A 51 -17.76 -30.46 13.53
CA THR A 51 -18.59 -29.25 13.47
C THR A 51 -17.78 -28.06 13.95
N PHE A 52 -18.13 -26.90 13.45
CA PHE A 52 -17.35 -25.69 13.62
C PHE A 52 -18.14 -24.65 14.43
N GLU A 53 -17.40 -23.79 15.11
CA GLU A 53 -17.97 -22.66 15.80
C GLU A 53 -18.65 -21.70 14.82
N ARG A 54 -19.50 -20.84 15.38
CA ARG A 54 -20.13 -19.74 14.64
C ARG A 54 -19.12 -18.68 14.22
N LEU A 55 -19.49 -17.83 13.30
CA LEU A 55 -18.73 -16.63 12.93
C LEU A 55 -18.56 -15.69 14.12
N PRO A 56 -17.41 -15.01 14.27
CA PRO A 56 -16.22 -15.09 13.38
C PRO A 56 -15.30 -16.27 13.69
N PHE A 57 -15.46 -16.97 14.80
CA PHE A 57 -14.55 -18.01 15.33
C PHE A 57 -14.28 -19.14 14.37
N LYS A 58 -15.23 -19.48 13.51
CA LYS A 58 -15.08 -20.47 12.44
C LYS A 58 -13.82 -20.30 11.59
N PHE A 59 -13.31 -19.08 11.44
CA PHE A 59 -12.13 -18.75 10.64
C PHE A 59 -10.90 -18.38 11.49
N GLU A 60 -10.98 -18.51 12.81
CA GLU A 60 -9.91 -18.12 13.73
C GLU A 60 -9.35 -19.35 14.44
N ALA A 61 -8.45 -20.08 13.76
CA ALA A 61 -7.88 -21.32 14.26
C ALA A 61 -6.69 -21.08 15.20
N GLY A 62 -6.80 -21.56 16.43
CA GLY A 62 -5.77 -21.45 17.46
C GLY A 62 -5.78 -20.13 18.19
N THR A 63 -4.84 -19.95 19.13
CA THR A 63 -4.70 -18.72 19.90
C THR A 63 -4.38 -17.54 18.97
N PRO A 64 -5.22 -16.49 18.91
CA PRO A 64 -4.98 -15.35 18.03
C PRO A 64 -3.80 -14.50 18.50
N ASP A 65 -3.20 -13.74 17.58
CA ASP A 65 -2.22 -12.71 17.90
C ASP A 65 -2.93 -11.48 18.50
N TYR A 66 -3.27 -11.58 19.79
CA TYR A 66 -3.98 -10.52 20.51
C TYR A 66 -3.12 -9.25 20.71
N ILE A 67 -1.78 -9.37 20.69
CA ILE A 67 -0.89 -8.21 20.81
C ILE A 67 -0.97 -7.37 19.54
N ALA A 68 -0.78 -7.99 18.37
CA ALA A 68 -0.88 -7.28 17.10
C ALA A 68 -2.31 -6.81 16.82
N THR A 69 -3.33 -7.57 17.25
CA THR A 69 -4.74 -7.16 17.13
C THR A 69 -5.01 -5.87 17.93
N HIS A 70 -4.50 -5.77 19.17
CA HIS A 70 -4.61 -4.54 19.95
C HIS A 70 -3.86 -3.37 19.30
N GLY A 71 -2.66 -3.63 18.76
CA GLY A 71 -1.90 -2.62 18.01
C GLY A 71 -2.62 -2.13 16.76
N LEU A 72 -3.28 -3.03 16.02
CA LEU A 72 -4.09 -2.67 14.86
C LEU A 72 -5.31 -1.81 15.26
N ALA A 73 -6.00 -2.17 16.35
CA ALA A 73 -7.11 -1.36 16.86
C ALA A 73 -6.65 0.08 17.18
N LYS A 74 -5.47 0.24 17.79
CA LYS A 74 -4.90 1.57 18.07
C LYS A 74 -4.53 2.35 16.80
N ALA A 75 -4.07 1.67 15.76
CA ALA A 75 -3.82 2.31 14.47
C ALA A 75 -5.12 2.81 13.82
N ILE A 76 -6.22 2.05 13.94
CA ILE A 76 -7.54 2.47 13.48
C ILE A 76 -8.01 3.71 14.26
N ASP A 77 -7.99 3.65 15.60
CA ASP A 77 -8.34 4.80 16.47
C ASP A 77 -7.55 6.07 16.05
N TYR A 78 -6.26 5.91 15.75
CA TYR A 78 -5.40 7.02 15.34
C TYR A 78 -5.82 7.62 13.99
N ILE A 79 -6.03 6.79 12.97
CA ILE A 79 -6.49 7.24 11.64
C ILE A 79 -7.84 7.95 11.76
N GLU A 80 -8.79 7.38 12.50
CA GLU A 80 -10.10 7.97 12.72
C GLU A 80 -10.02 9.31 13.46
N SER A 81 -9.08 9.45 14.42
CA SER A 81 -8.89 10.71 15.16
C SER A 81 -8.38 11.85 14.29
N LEU A 82 -7.62 11.54 13.22
CA LEU A 82 -7.16 12.52 12.23
C LEU A 82 -8.24 12.83 11.19
N GLY A 83 -9.08 11.86 10.85
CA GLY A 83 -10.12 11.94 9.85
C GLY A 83 -9.62 11.64 8.43
N PHE A 84 -10.36 10.79 7.72
CA PHE A 84 -9.99 10.35 6.37
C PHE A 84 -9.91 11.51 5.36
N ASP A 85 -10.82 12.47 5.46
CA ASP A 85 -10.84 13.62 4.54
C ASP A 85 -9.57 14.47 4.68
N ALA A 86 -9.10 14.71 5.90
CA ALA A 86 -7.89 15.48 6.16
C ALA A 86 -6.64 14.75 5.64
N ILE A 87 -6.55 13.44 5.89
CA ILE A 87 -5.46 12.60 5.38
C ILE A 87 -5.47 12.63 3.85
N GLN A 88 -6.60 12.37 3.22
CA GLN A 88 -6.75 12.34 1.78
C GLN A 88 -6.37 13.69 1.14
N GLN A 89 -6.83 14.80 1.72
CA GLN A 89 -6.49 16.13 1.21
C GLN A 89 -4.99 16.39 1.27
N HIS A 90 -4.35 16.08 2.38
CA HIS A 90 -2.90 16.22 2.55
C HIS A 90 -2.12 15.37 1.54
N GLU A 91 -2.46 14.09 1.43
CA GLU A 91 -1.81 13.17 0.50
C GLU A 91 -2.00 13.58 -0.97
N GLN A 92 -3.18 14.08 -1.34
CA GLN A 92 -3.43 14.61 -2.68
C GLN A 92 -2.60 15.86 -2.96
N GLU A 93 -2.44 16.76 -1.97
CA GLU A 93 -1.62 17.95 -2.10
C GLU A 93 -0.14 17.59 -2.32
N LEU A 94 0.41 16.66 -1.53
CA LEU A 94 1.77 16.16 -1.69
C LEU A 94 1.97 15.46 -3.03
N THR A 95 1.03 14.63 -3.46
CA THR A 95 1.11 13.91 -4.74
C THR A 95 1.13 14.88 -5.92
N ARG A 96 0.24 15.87 -5.91
CA ARG A 96 0.22 16.91 -6.93
C ARG A 96 1.53 17.69 -6.96
N TYR A 97 1.99 18.16 -5.81
CA TYR A 97 3.25 18.89 -5.69
C TYR A 97 4.44 18.08 -6.21
N CYS A 98 4.52 16.80 -5.81
CA CYS A 98 5.57 15.92 -6.29
C CYS A 98 5.56 15.77 -7.82
N MET A 99 4.41 15.53 -8.42
CA MET A 99 4.29 15.39 -9.88
C MET A 99 4.70 16.69 -10.60
N GLU A 100 4.24 17.85 -10.11
CA GLU A 100 4.62 19.16 -10.67
C GLU A 100 6.15 19.36 -10.62
N GLN A 101 6.79 19.03 -9.51
CA GLN A 101 8.24 19.15 -9.36
C GLN A 101 9.01 18.14 -10.22
N LEU A 102 8.57 16.89 -10.27
CA LEU A 102 9.18 15.84 -11.10
C LEU A 102 9.12 16.19 -12.58
N MET A 103 8.01 16.75 -13.07
CA MET A 103 7.86 17.16 -14.47
C MET A 103 8.83 18.26 -14.92
N THR A 104 9.51 18.92 -13.97
CA THR A 104 10.59 19.89 -14.26
C THR A 104 11.95 19.23 -14.54
N ILE A 105 12.06 17.90 -14.38
CA ILE A 105 13.28 17.14 -14.64
C ILE A 105 13.26 16.67 -16.11
N PRO A 106 14.31 16.91 -16.89
CA PRO A 106 14.42 16.40 -18.26
C PRO A 106 14.24 14.88 -18.32
N ASP A 107 13.60 14.41 -19.38
CA ASP A 107 13.36 12.97 -19.66
C ASP A 107 12.63 12.22 -18.54
N MET A 108 11.92 12.95 -17.68
CA MET A 108 11.06 12.35 -16.64
C MET A 108 9.84 11.69 -17.27
N HIS A 109 9.62 10.44 -16.93
CA HIS A 109 8.43 9.70 -17.31
C HIS A 109 7.68 9.23 -16.06
N ILE A 110 6.47 9.77 -15.85
CA ILE A 110 5.57 9.40 -14.74
C ILE A 110 4.52 8.42 -15.27
N TYR A 111 4.39 7.28 -14.61
CA TYR A 111 3.43 6.23 -14.97
C TYR A 111 2.09 6.41 -14.25
N GLY A 112 1.01 6.01 -14.91
CA GLY A 112 -0.36 6.07 -14.39
C GLY A 112 -1.11 7.33 -14.84
N PRO A 113 -2.30 7.59 -14.27
CA PRO A 113 -3.14 8.71 -14.66
C PRO A 113 -2.43 10.05 -14.42
N ASN A 114 -2.41 10.91 -15.44
CA ASN A 114 -1.93 12.27 -15.27
C ASN A 114 -2.93 13.09 -14.46
N LEU A 115 -2.42 14.02 -13.66
CA LEU A 115 -3.24 15.08 -13.08
C LEU A 115 -3.69 15.98 -14.23
N THR A 116 -4.84 15.69 -14.84
CA THR A 116 -5.43 16.62 -15.79
C THR A 116 -6.00 17.77 -14.98
N ILE A 117 -5.32 18.89 -15.02
CA ILE A 117 -5.82 20.17 -14.51
C ILE A 117 -7.15 20.43 -15.26
N GLY A 118 -8.27 20.22 -14.61
CA GLY A 118 -9.51 20.86 -15.01
C GLY A 118 -10.80 20.08 -15.18
N THR A 119 -10.88 18.74 -15.27
CA THR A 119 -12.17 18.11 -15.62
C THR A 119 -12.59 16.82 -14.89
N VAL A 120 -11.71 16.12 -14.21
CA VAL A 120 -12.10 15.03 -13.28
C VAL A 120 -11.04 15.00 -12.17
N PRO A 121 -11.42 14.84 -10.88
CA PRO A 121 -10.44 14.56 -9.86
C PRO A 121 -9.72 13.26 -10.28
N SER A 122 -8.45 13.33 -10.63
CA SER A 122 -7.68 12.12 -10.87
C SER A 122 -7.61 11.38 -9.54
N VAL A 123 -8.30 10.26 -9.45
CA VAL A 123 -8.21 9.36 -8.30
C VAL A 123 -6.83 8.70 -8.35
N ARG A 124 -5.83 9.43 -7.87
CA ARG A 124 -4.48 8.90 -7.68
C ARG A 124 -4.21 8.88 -6.18
N ASP A 125 -3.87 7.71 -5.68
CA ASP A 125 -3.36 7.58 -4.32
C ASP A 125 -1.98 8.25 -4.19
N ALA A 126 -1.50 8.41 -2.96
CA ALA A 126 -0.25 9.08 -2.64
C ALA A 126 1.00 8.28 -3.07
N VAL A 127 1.01 7.86 -4.33
CA VAL A 127 2.04 7.03 -4.95
C VAL A 127 2.40 7.58 -6.32
N VAL A 128 3.69 7.87 -6.53
CA VAL A 128 4.22 8.34 -7.83
C VAL A 128 5.29 7.37 -8.30
N SER A 129 5.01 6.66 -9.39
CA SER A 129 5.96 5.76 -10.07
C SER A 129 6.54 6.45 -11.29
N PHE A 130 7.86 6.45 -11.43
CA PHE A 130 8.55 7.18 -12.51
C PHE A 130 9.85 6.49 -12.93
N ASN A 131 10.37 6.89 -14.09
CA ASN A 131 11.73 6.64 -14.57
C ASN A 131 12.30 7.93 -15.20
N VAL A 132 13.62 8.01 -15.33
CA VAL A 132 14.32 9.17 -15.92
C VAL A 132 15.20 8.69 -17.07
N GLY A 133 14.87 9.07 -18.29
CA GLY A 133 15.61 8.69 -19.47
C GLY A 133 15.90 7.20 -19.55
N SER A 134 17.17 6.83 -19.77
CA SER A 134 17.64 5.45 -19.82
C SER A 134 18.22 4.93 -18.50
N ILE A 135 18.14 5.69 -17.42
CA ILE A 135 18.69 5.31 -16.11
C ILE A 135 17.89 4.14 -15.55
N HIS A 136 18.58 3.04 -15.24
CA HIS A 136 17.91 1.87 -14.70
C HIS A 136 17.35 2.17 -13.30
N HIS A 137 16.11 1.77 -13.03
CA HIS A 137 15.42 2.08 -11.78
C HIS A 137 16.18 1.64 -10.51
N LEU A 138 16.93 0.51 -10.58
CA LEU A 138 17.75 0.05 -9.45
C LEU A 138 18.95 0.97 -9.19
N ASP A 139 19.59 1.48 -10.25
CA ASP A 139 20.72 2.40 -10.11
C ASP A 139 20.25 3.73 -9.51
N MET A 140 19.15 4.26 -10.03
CA MET A 140 18.53 5.45 -9.46
C MET A 140 18.22 5.27 -7.96
N GLY A 141 17.54 4.19 -7.59
CA GLY A 141 17.21 3.92 -6.19
C GLY A 141 18.43 3.72 -5.30
N THR A 142 19.45 2.99 -5.78
CA THR A 142 20.71 2.78 -5.02
C THR A 142 21.44 4.09 -4.76
N LEU A 143 21.47 4.99 -5.74
CA LEU A 143 22.14 6.27 -5.58
C LEU A 143 21.34 7.24 -4.72
N LEU A 144 20.00 7.21 -4.80
CA LEU A 144 19.12 7.97 -3.90
C LEU A 144 19.28 7.51 -2.45
N ASP A 145 19.36 6.19 -2.22
CA ASP A 145 19.58 5.63 -0.88
C ASP A 145 20.88 6.14 -0.24
N ARG A 146 21.97 6.26 -1.01
CA ARG A 146 23.22 6.86 -0.56
C ARG A 146 23.11 8.33 -0.20
N LEU A 147 22.07 9.01 -0.69
CA LEU A 147 21.75 10.39 -0.33
C LEU A 147 20.76 10.48 0.85
N GLY A 148 20.39 9.34 1.45
CA GLY A 148 19.41 9.28 2.54
C GLY A 148 17.96 9.40 2.07
N ILE A 149 17.67 9.15 0.79
CA ILE A 149 16.34 9.27 0.18
C ILE A 149 15.79 7.87 -0.05
N ALA A 150 14.77 7.49 0.70
CA ALA A 150 14.13 6.19 0.61
C ALA A 150 13.05 6.15 -0.48
N VAL A 151 13.29 5.34 -1.50
CA VAL A 151 12.32 5.02 -2.56
C VAL A 151 12.20 3.51 -2.72
N ARG A 152 11.14 3.05 -3.33
CA ARG A 152 11.04 1.64 -3.73
C ARG A 152 11.31 1.50 -5.23
N THR A 153 12.08 0.46 -5.62
CA THR A 153 12.41 0.16 -7.01
C THR A 153 11.97 -1.25 -7.42
N GLY A 154 11.75 -1.46 -8.71
CA GLY A 154 11.41 -2.76 -9.29
C GLY A 154 9.98 -2.84 -9.82
N HIS A 155 9.46 -4.04 -9.91
CA HIS A 155 8.14 -4.33 -10.49
C HIS A 155 6.96 -4.16 -9.51
N HIS A 156 7.19 -3.82 -8.24
CA HIS A 156 6.17 -3.52 -7.21
C HIS A 156 5.12 -4.62 -6.99
N CYS A 157 5.49 -5.89 -7.16
CA CYS A 157 4.56 -7.05 -7.16
C CYS A 157 3.51 -6.99 -8.27
N ALA A 158 3.82 -6.30 -9.39
CA ALA A 158 2.93 -6.08 -10.52
C ALA A 158 3.66 -6.35 -11.85
N GLN A 159 4.37 -7.48 -11.96
CA GLN A 159 5.19 -7.82 -13.13
C GLN A 159 4.38 -7.83 -14.44
N PRO A 160 3.15 -8.37 -14.52
CA PRO A 160 2.37 -8.29 -15.75
C PRO A 160 2.07 -6.86 -16.21
N LEU A 161 1.99 -5.89 -15.27
CA LEU A 161 1.84 -4.49 -15.61
C LEU A 161 3.15 -3.92 -16.20
N MET A 162 4.29 -4.29 -15.65
CA MET A 162 5.60 -3.88 -16.22
C MET A 162 5.78 -4.42 -17.63
N ASP A 163 5.44 -5.68 -17.87
CA ASP A 163 5.47 -6.29 -19.20
C ASP A 163 4.56 -5.55 -20.19
N ARG A 164 3.35 -5.19 -19.78
CA ARG A 164 2.41 -4.39 -20.58
C ARG A 164 2.95 -2.99 -20.90
N LEU A 165 3.70 -2.38 -19.99
CA LEU A 165 4.33 -1.08 -20.19
C LEU A 165 5.64 -1.16 -20.97
N GLY A 166 6.17 -2.37 -21.21
CA GLY A 166 7.45 -2.60 -21.91
C GLY A 166 8.68 -2.16 -21.10
N ILE A 167 8.61 -2.24 -19.77
CA ILE A 167 9.67 -1.82 -18.85
C ILE A 167 10.01 -2.90 -17.82
N SER A 168 11.22 -2.87 -17.28
CA SER A 168 11.66 -3.82 -16.24
C SER A 168 11.20 -3.45 -14.83
N GLY A 169 10.81 -2.19 -14.61
CA GLY A 169 10.40 -1.67 -13.32
C GLY A 169 10.40 -0.15 -13.27
N THR A 170 10.03 0.39 -12.14
CA THR A 170 10.03 1.85 -11.88
C THR A 170 10.68 2.18 -10.55
N VAL A 171 11.02 3.43 -10.37
CA VAL A 171 11.23 4.07 -9.06
C VAL A 171 9.88 4.54 -8.55
N ARG A 172 9.58 4.32 -7.26
CA ARG A 172 8.32 4.72 -6.64
C ARG A 172 8.55 5.54 -5.39
N ALA A 173 8.05 6.76 -5.37
CA ALA A 173 7.85 7.56 -4.18
C ALA A 173 6.43 7.29 -3.63
N SER A 174 6.31 7.14 -2.32
CA SER A 174 5.03 6.97 -1.64
C SER A 174 4.97 7.94 -0.48
N PHE A 175 3.85 8.63 -0.33
CA PHE A 175 3.63 9.62 0.71
C PHE A 175 2.55 9.12 1.67
N ALA A 176 2.61 9.60 2.88
CA ALA A 176 1.67 9.31 3.93
C ALA A 176 1.39 10.59 4.74
N LEU A 177 0.52 10.49 5.71
CA LEU A 177 0.05 11.60 6.54
C LEU A 177 1.18 12.39 7.25
N TYR A 178 2.38 11.86 7.34
CA TYR A 178 3.53 12.47 8.02
C TYR A 178 4.59 13.08 7.08
N ASN A 179 4.46 12.90 5.76
CA ASN A 179 5.41 13.46 4.80
C ASN A 179 5.17 14.96 4.57
N THR A 180 6.20 15.64 4.09
CA THR A 180 6.19 17.09 3.86
C THR A 180 6.62 17.47 2.44
N LYS A 181 6.38 18.73 2.04
CA LYS A 181 6.86 19.27 0.75
C LYS A 181 8.38 19.39 0.70
N GLU A 182 9.01 19.68 1.83
CA GLU A 182 10.46 19.75 1.94
C GLU A 182 11.13 18.42 1.64
N GLU A 183 10.52 17.30 2.03
CA GLU A 183 10.99 15.95 1.68
C GLU A 183 10.87 15.69 0.17
N ILE A 184 9.84 16.22 -0.47
CA ILE A 184 9.68 16.16 -1.92
C ILE A 184 10.76 16.99 -2.62
N ASP A 185 11.07 18.18 -2.11
CA ASP A 185 12.16 19.02 -2.65
C ASP A 185 13.51 18.31 -2.56
N ILE A 186 13.78 17.61 -1.45
CA ILE A 186 14.97 16.78 -1.27
C ILE A 186 15.00 15.62 -2.28
N LEU A 187 13.88 14.94 -2.48
CA LEU A 187 13.75 13.89 -3.49
C LEU A 187 14.07 14.40 -4.89
N VAL A 188 13.47 15.53 -5.29
CA VAL A 188 13.68 16.15 -6.62
C VAL A 188 15.13 16.57 -6.81
N ALA A 189 15.73 17.21 -5.80
CA ALA A 189 17.14 17.57 -5.83
C ALA A 189 18.06 16.34 -5.95
N GLY A 190 17.75 15.26 -5.22
CA GLY A 190 18.45 13.99 -5.30
C GLY A 190 18.38 13.37 -6.69
N ILE A 191 17.18 13.31 -7.29
CA ILE A 191 16.99 12.79 -8.64
C ILE A 191 17.79 13.59 -9.66
N ARG A 192 17.75 14.94 -9.61
CA ARG A 192 18.55 15.80 -10.48
C ARG A 192 20.04 15.52 -10.36
N ARG A 193 20.54 15.38 -9.13
CA ARG A 193 21.94 15.07 -8.87
C ARG A 193 22.34 13.69 -9.44
N VAL A 194 21.51 12.68 -9.25
CA VAL A 194 21.77 11.35 -9.80
C VAL A 194 21.73 11.37 -11.32
N SER A 195 20.74 12.05 -11.94
CA SER A 195 20.62 12.15 -13.40
C SER A 195 21.83 12.83 -14.08
N GLN A 196 22.61 13.65 -13.38
CA GLN A 196 23.82 14.26 -13.90
C GLN A 196 25.04 13.29 -13.93
N MET A 197 24.89 12.08 -13.36
CA MET A 197 25.96 11.06 -13.33
C MET A 197 25.90 10.12 -14.53
N PHE A 198 24.83 10.20 -15.31
CA PHE A 198 24.55 9.39 -16.51
C PHE A 198 24.46 10.26 -17.76
#